data_9d67949e314366247cf5684ec3cfd7e8
#
_entry.id   9d67949e314366247cf5684ec3cfd7e8
#
_cell.length_a   1.000
_cell.length_b   1.000
_cell.length_c   1.000
_cell.angle_alpha   90.00
_cell.angle_beta   90.00
_cell.angle_gamma   90.00
#
_symmetry.space_group_name_H-M   'P 1'
#
loop_
_entity.id
_entity.type
_entity.pdbx_description
1 polymer ?
#
loop_
_entity_poly.entity_id
_entity_poly.type
_entity_poly.pdbx_seq_one_letter_code
_entity_poly.pdbx_strand_id
1 'polypeptide(L)'
;TYDADFNFVSSRQLTKGIWTARGYFKGKDARYIVYKQVNSEQSDEKEVVRVVKYDDDWNILGRCSISAINTYSAFTSGSVSMLESDGILYIHAAHTMYDEGTLLESPHHQANMTLEIDEATMTKVADMSAVSNEKTGYVSHSWNQFIQADDNYIYRLDQGDSSPRAVTLSK
;
A
#
# COMPACT_ATOMS: atom_id res chain seq x y z
N THR A 1 9.63 -8.28 -20.51
CA THR A 1 10.95 -8.66 -20.02
C THR A 1 11.98 -8.18 -21.01
N TYR A 2 13.11 -7.73 -20.48
CA TYR A 2 14.30 -7.35 -21.24
C TYR A 2 15.50 -8.13 -20.67
N ASP A 3 16.50 -8.39 -21.48
CA ASP A 3 17.78 -8.95 -21.02
C ASP A 3 18.68 -7.87 -20.38
N ALA A 4 19.92 -8.26 -20.00
CA ALA A 4 20.88 -7.35 -19.39
C ALA A 4 21.38 -6.24 -20.33
N ASP A 5 21.27 -6.44 -21.63
CA ASP A 5 21.64 -5.47 -22.67
C ASP A 5 20.43 -4.64 -23.15
N PHE A 6 19.30 -4.71 -22.43
CA PHE A 6 18.05 -4.03 -22.73
C PHE A 6 17.38 -4.48 -24.04
N ASN A 7 17.71 -5.65 -24.59
CA ASN A 7 16.96 -6.20 -25.72
C ASN A 7 15.63 -6.78 -25.23
N PHE A 8 14.56 -6.54 -25.99
CA PHE A 8 13.25 -7.10 -25.68
C PHE A 8 13.28 -8.62 -25.83
N VAL A 9 12.90 -9.33 -24.78
CA VAL A 9 12.80 -10.80 -24.76
C VAL A 9 11.35 -11.25 -24.91
N SER A 10 10.46 -10.75 -24.06
CA SER A 10 9.06 -11.17 -24.06
C SER A 10 8.17 -10.19 -23.33
N SER A 11 6.87 -10.27 -23.59
CA SER A 11 5.84 -9.62 -22.79
C SER A 11 4.75 -10.61 -22.40
N ARG A 12 4.12 -10.36 -21.25
CA ARG A 12 2.96 -11.11 -20.80
C ARG A 12 1.91 -10.13 -20.31
N GLN A 13 0.69 -10.29 -20.79
CA GLN A 13 -0.45 -9.54 -20.28
C GLN A 13 -0.99 -10.24 -19.03
N LEU A 14 -1.02 -9.51 -17.91
CA LEU A 14 -1.66 -9.96 -16.69
C LEU A 14 -3.12 -9.49 -16.67
N THR A 15 -4.02 -10.38 -16.32
CA THR A 15 -5.45 -10.03 -16.20
C THR A 15 -5.67 -9.21 -14.94
N LYS A 16 -6.10 -7.97 -15.09
CA LYS A 16 -6.35 -7.04 -13.97
C LYS A 16 -7.83 -6.73 -13.73
N GLY A 17 -8.72 -7.06 -14.65
CA GLY A 17 -10.12 -6.65 -14.60
C GLY A 17 -10.25 -5.12 -14.67
N ILE A 18 -11.08 -4.56 -13.80
CA ILE A 18 -11.31 -3.10 -13.67
C ILE A 18 -10.25 -2.40 -12.80
N TRP A 19 -9.32 -3.16 -12.23
CA TRP A 19 -8.34 -2.65 -11.27
C TRP A 19 -7.19 -1.90 -11.96
N THR A 20 -6.67 -0.89 -11.27
CA THR A 20 -5.48 -0.15 -11.69
C THR A 20 -4.27 -0.65 -10.91
N ALA A 21 -3.23 -1.12 -11.63
CA ALA A 21 -1.95 -1.47 -11.00
C ALA A 21 -1.23 -0.21 -10.51
N ARG A 22 -0.67 -0.27 -9.31
CA ARG A 22 0.01 0.85 -8.65
C ARG A 22 1.40 0.55 -8.15
N GLY A 23 1.67 -0.66 -7.75
CA GLY A 23 2.97 -1.03 -7.23
C GLY A 23 3.40 -2.41 -7.75
N TYR A 24 4.69 -2.57 -7.91
CA TYR A 24 5.36 -3.83 -8.16
C TYR A 24 6.49 -3.99 -7.16
N PHE A 25 6.61 -5.18 -6.61
CA PHE A 25 7.70 -5.53 -5.71
C PHE A 25 8.23 -6.93 -6.07
N LYS A 26 9.55 -7.04 -6.20
CA LYS A 26 10.23 -8.33 -6.30
C LYS A 26 10.75 -8.69 -4.93
N GLY A 27 10.04 -9.57 -4.28
CA GLY A 27 10.45 -10.15 -3.02
C GLY A 27 11.49 -11.25 -3.20
N LYS A 28 11.83 -11.90 -2.09
CA LYS A 28 12.82 -12.97 -2.06
C LYS A 28 12.39 -14.17 -2.93
N ASP A 29 11.17 -14.65 -2.72
CA ASP A 29 10.66 -15.88 -3.29
C ASP A 29 9.42 -15.68 -4.19
N ALA A 30 8.97 -14.44 -4.36
CA ALA A 30 7.78 -14.12 -5.12
C ALA A 30 7.82 -12.70 -5.72
N ARG A 31 6.88 -12.43 -6.61
CA ARG A 31 6.58 -11.09 -7.14
C ARG A 31 5.22 -10.66 -6.67
N TYR A 32 5.07 -9.39 -6.36
CA TYR A 32 3.80 -8.82 -5.90
C TYR A 32 3.39 -7.66 -6.80
N ILE A 33 2.11 -7.63 -7.14
CA ILE A 33 1.49 -6.47 -7.79
C ILE A 33 0.35 -6.00 -6.91
N VAL A 34 0.36 -4.70 -6.64
CA VAL A 34 -0.69 -4.03 -5.90
C VAL A 34 -1.61 -3.33 -6.88
N TYR A 35 -2.89 -3.59 -6.74
CA TYR A 35 -3.96 -3.00 -7.53
C TYR A 35 -4.89 -2.19 -6.63
N LYS A 36 -5.53 -1.18 -7.20
CA LYS A 36 -6.56 -0.38 -6.53
C LYS A 36 -7.82 -0.22 -7.35
N GLN A 37 -8.92 0.06 -6.66
CA GLN A 37 -10.11 0.69 -7.22
C GLN A 37 -10.62 1.81 -6.30
N VAL A 38 -11.47 2.68 -6.84
CA VAL A 38 -12.11 3.76 -6.08
C VAL A 38 -13.32 3.22 -5.33
N ASN A 39 -13.52 3.67 -4.10
CA ASN A 39 -14.66 3.37 -3.25
C ASN A 39 -15.63 4.55 -3.23
N SER A 40 -16.33 4.77 -4.33
CA SER A 40 -17.30 5.87 -4.46
C SER A 40 -18.51 5.69 -3.56
N GLU A 41 -18.81 4.47 -3.18
CA GLU A 41 -19.90 4.14 -2.25
C GLU A 41 -19.54 4.44 -0.79
N GLN A 42 -18.26 4.70 -0.48
CA GLN A 42 -17.73 4.92 0.87
C GLN A 42 -18.14 3.81 1.84
N SER A 43 -18.02 2.58 1.37
CA SER A 43 -18.44 1.38 2.09
C SER A 43 -17.24 0.59 2.59
N ASP A 44 -17.29 0.16 3.84
CA ASP A 44 -16.31 -0.75 4.44
C ASP A 44 -16.32 -2.15 3.82
N GLU A 45 -17.40 -2.52 3.14
CA GLU A 45 -17.49 -3.80 2.43
C GLU A 45 -16.77 -3.79 1.09
N LYS A 46 -16.48 -2.59 0.56
CA LYS A 46 -15.83 -2.44 -0.74
C LYS A 46 -14.37 -2.84 -0.66
N GLU A 47 -13.97 -3.79 -1.48
CA GLU A 47 -12.55 -4.07 -1.71
C GLU A 47 -11.91 -2.86 -2.40
N VAL A 48 -10.88 -2.27 -1.81
CA VAL A 48 -10.22 -1.06 -2.33
C VAL A 48 -8.78 -1.29 -2.77
N VAL A 49 -8.15 -2.31 -2.20
CA VAL A 49 -6.79 -2.75 -2.55
C VAL A 49 -6.81 -4.26 -2.76
N ARG A 50 -6.09 -4.70 -3.78
CA ARG A 50 -5.81 -6.12 -4.03
C ARG A 50 -4.32 -6.31 -4.23
N VAL A 51 -3.76 -7.24 -3.48
CA VAL A 51 -2.37 -7.67 -3.66
C VAL A 51 -2.39 -9.07 -4.28
N VAL A 52 -1.65 -9.24 -5.37
CA VAL A 52 -1.53 -10.54 -6.02
C VAL A 52 -0.08 -10.98 -5.96
N LYS A 53 0.11 -12.18 -5.43
CA LYS A 53 1.41 -12.87 -5.34
C LYS A 53 1.59 -13.77 -6.54
N TYR A 54 2.76 -13.70 -7.18
CA TYR A 54 3.12 -14.50 -8.34
C TYR A 54 4.44 -15.22 -8.11
N ASP A 55 4.61 -16.36 -8.77
CA ASP A 55 5.91 -17.00 -8.93
C ASP A 55 6.78 -16.29 -10.00
N ASP A 56 7.96 -16.84 -10.26
CA ASP A 56 8.86 -16.30 -11.27
C ASP A 56 8.34 -16.46 -12.70
N ASP A 57 7.42 -17.38 -12.93
CA ASP A 57 6.76 -17.61 -14.22
C ASP A 57 5.43 -16.83 -14.34
N TRP A 58 5.14 -15.95 -13.38
CA TRP A 58 3.92 -15.15 -13.29
C TRP A 58 2.63 -15.98 -13.13
N ASN A 59 2.71 -17.18 -12.58
CA ASN A 59 1.53 -17.89 -12.13
C ASN A 59 1.09 -17.31 -10.78
N ILE A 60 -0.22 -17.23 -10.58
CA ILE A 60 -0.76 -16.69 -9.33
C ILE A 60 -0.58 -17.72 -8.21
N LEU A 61 0.13 -17.33 -7.15
CA LEU A 61 0.29 -18.10 -5.92
C LEU A 61 -0.77 -17.76 -4.88
N GLY A 62 -1.26 -16.51 -4.86
CA GLY A 62 -2.26 -16.08 -3.90
C GLY A 62 -2.76 -14.66 -4.16
N ARG A 63 -3.82 -14.29 -3.46
CA ARG A 63 -4.42 -12.94 -3.50
C ARG A 63 -4.85 -12.54 -2.11
N CYS A 64 -4.59 -11.28 -1.77
CA CYS A 64 -5.16 -10.62 -0.59
C CYS A 64 -6.13 -9.54 -1.06
N SER A 65 -7.40 -9.66 -0.66
CA SER A 65 -8.43 -8.66 -0.89
C SER A 65 -8.58 -7.82 0.36
N ILE A 66 -8.48 -6.50 0.24
CA ILE A 66 -8.46 -5.58 1.37
C ILE A 66 -9.61 -4.59 1.25
N SER A 67 -10.45 -4.61 2.28
CA SER A 67 -11.57 -3.70 2.52
C SER A 67 -11.49 -3.18 3.97
N ALA A 68 -12.45 -2.39 4.40
CA ALA A 68 -12.56 -1.86 5.77
C ALA A 68 -11.28 -1.15 6.24
N ILE A 69 -10.72 -0.30 5.39
CA ILE A 69 -9.51 0.49 5.68
C ILE A 69 -9.77 2.00 5.51
N ASN A 70 -11.00 2.44 5.73
CA ASN A 70 -11.42 3.85 5.65
C ASN A 70 -10.88 4.56 4.39
N THR A 71 -10.95 3.93 3.23
CA THR A 71 -10.32 4.43 2.01
C THR A 71 -11.33 4.70 0.90
N TYR A 72 -11.43 5.96 0.49
CA TYR A 72 -12.09 6.38 -0.73
C TYR A 72 -11.23 6.04 -1.96
N SER A 73 -9.96 6.39 -1.92
CA SER A 73 -8.99 6.06 -2.98
C SER A 73 -7.62 5.77 -2.39
N ALA A 74 -7.10 4.57 -2.60
CA ALA A 74 -5.75 4.20 -2.24
C ALA A 74 -4.72 4.76 -3.25
N PHE A 75 -3.48 4.96 -2.79
CA PHE A 75 -2.34 5.37 -3.61
C PHE A 75 -2.58 6.66 -4.39
N THR A 76 -3.25 7.61 -3.75
CA THR A 76 -3.53 8.92 -4.34
C THR A 76 -2.37 9.85 -4.02
N SER A 77 -1.83 10.50 -5.04
CA SER A 77 -0.78 11.55 -4.91
C SER A 77 0.50 11.12 -4.19
N GLY A 78 0.78 9.82 -4.08
CA GLY A 78 1.94 9.33 -3.39
C GLY A 78 2.62 8.15 -4.05
N SER A 79 3.77 7.79 -3.51
CA SER A 79 4.48 6.55 -3.84
C SER A 79 3.84 5.35 -3.15
N VAL A 80 4.17 4.16 -3.65
CA VAL A 80 3.91 2.89 -2.97
C VAL A 80 5.26 2.26 -2.68
N SER A 81 5.58 2.10 -1.41
CA SER A 81 6.81 1.45 -0.95
C SER A 81 6.47 0.11 -0.32
N MET A 82 7.24 -0.91 -0.67
CA MET A 82 6.98 -2.27 -0.20
C MET A 82 8.25 -2.90 0.36
N LEU A 83 8.07 -3.80 1.32
CA LEU A 83 9.14 -4.49 2.03
C LEU A 83 8.63 -5.86 2.50
N GLU A 84 9.48 -6.88 2.42
CA GLU A 84 9.31 -8.16 3.12
C GLU A 84 10.17 -8.19 4.39
N SER A 85 9.57 -8.58 5.51
CA SER A 85 10.29 -8.87 6.75
C SER A 85 9.51 -9.90 7.57
N ASP A 86 10.19 -10.94 8.03
CA ASP A 86 9.64 -11.98 8.92
C ASP A 86 8.34 -12.64 8.42
N GLY A 87 8.23 -12.85 7.11
CA GLY A 87 7.05 -13.46 6.48
C GLY A 87 5.85 -12.53 6.34
N ILE A 88 6.06 -11.24 6.55
CA ILE A 88 5.07 -10.20 6.34
C ILE A 88 5.48 -9.32 5.16
N LEU A 89 4.56 -9.11 4.25
CA LEU A 89 4.66 -8.07 3.22
C LEU A 89 4.05 -6.78 3.76
N TYR A 90 4.87 -5.78 3.91
CA TYR A 90 4.48 -4.41 4.29
C TYR A 90 4.26 -3.57 3.04
N ILE A 91 3.17 -2.80 3.04
CA ILE A 91 2.87 -1.83 1.97
C ILE A 91 2.61 -0.48 2.64
N HIS A 92 3.49 0.47 2.40
CA HIS A 92 3.38 1.82 2.92
C HIS A 92 3.08 2.80 1.79
N ALA A 93 2.00 3.57 1.94
CA ALA A 93 1.46 4.39 0.85
C ALA A 93 0.58 5.52 1.38
N ALA A 94 0.18 6.43 0.49
CA ALA A 94 -0.87 7.39 0.78
C ALA A 94 -2.26 6.85 0.38
N HIS A 95 -3.29 7.30 1.09
CA HIS A 95 -4.68 7.11 0.71
C HIS A 95 -5.50 8.38 0.96
N THR A 96 -6.66 8.46 0.35
CA THR A 96 -7.69 9.45 0.68
C THR A 96 -8.77 8.73 1.48
N MET A 97 -8.98 9.16 2.70
CA MET A 97 -10.03 8.63 3.59
C MET A 97 -11.41 9.12 3.18
N TYR A 98 -12.47 8.43 3.56
CA TYR A 98 -13.85 8.89 3.41
C TYR A 98 -14.50 9.28 4.74
N ASP A 99 -13.99 8.77 5.86
CA ASP A 99 -14.42 9.15 7.21
C ASP A 99 -13.21 9.64 8.02
N GLU A 100 -13.27 10.87 8.44
CA GLU A 100 -12.24 11.55 9.22
C GLU A 100 -12.63 11.66 10.70
N GLY A 101 -13.79 11.11 11.06
CA GLY A 101 -14.38 11.28 12.38
C GLY A 101 -14.77 12.74 12.62
N THR A 102 -14.82 13.13 13.89
CA THR A 102 -15.22 14.49 14.30
C THR A 102 -14.08 15.52 14.24
N LEU A 103 -12.91 15.13 13.75
CA LEU A 103 -11.70 15.97 13.87
C LEU A 103 -11.46 16.88 12.66
N LEU A 104 -12.05 16.60 11.52
CA LEU A 104 -11.76 17.33 10.29
C LEU A 104 -13.05 17.66 9.54
N GLU A 105 -13.09 18.83 8.92
CA GLU A 105 -14.25 19.32 8.17
C GLU A 105 -14.26 18.89 6.70
N SER A 106 -13.20 18.24 6.24
CA SER A 106 -13.04 17.85 4.84
C SER A 106 -13.51 16.40 4.59
N PRO A 107 -14.41 16.16 3.65
CA PRO A 107 -14.97 14.82 3.42
C PRO A 107 -14.00 13.83 2.75
N HIS A 108 -12.80 14.20 2.36
CA HIS A 108 -11.83 13.31 1.73
C HIS A 108 -10.41 13.72 2.11
N HIS A 109 -9.98 13.33 3.29
CA HIS A 109 -8.65 13.68 3.79
C HIS A 109 -7.57 12.71 3.30
N GLN A 110 -6.44 13.26 2.89
CA GLN A 110 -5.28 12.45 2.50
C GLN A 110 -4.37 12.20 3.70
N ALA A 111 -3.94 10.96 3.86
CA ALA A 111 -2.99 10.56 4.89
C ALA A 111 -2.11 9.39 4.40
N ASN A 112 -1.14 9.00 5.21
CA ASN A 112 -0.44 7.74 5.03
C ASN A 112 -1.30 6.55 5.49
N MET A 113 -0.98 5.37 4.94
CA MET A 113 -1.46 4.09 5.43
C MET A 113 -0.34 3.06 5.38
N THR A 114 -0.39 2.07 6.25
CA THR A 114 0.45 0.88 6.17
C THR A 114 -0.44 -0.36 6.23
N LEU A 115 -0.20 -1.30 5.33
CA LEU A 115 -0.88 -2.59 5.30
C LEU A 115 0.13 -3.69 5.57
N GLU A 116 -0.25 -4.66 6.39
CA GLU A 116 0.55 -5.82 6.73
C GLU A 116 -0.17 -7.09 6.26
N ILE A 117 0.52 -7.89 5.46
CA ILE A 117 -0.04 -9.07 4.81
C ILE A 117 0.85 -10.26 5.13
N ASP A 118 0.29 -11.30 5.73
CA ASP A 118 0.95 -12.59 5.90
C ASP A 118 1.22 -13.20 4.52
N GLU A 119 2.47 -13.47 4.21
CA GLU A 119 2.89 -13.90 2.87
C GLU A 119 2.53 -15.36 2.58
N ALA A 120 2.40 -16.20 3.60
CA ALA A 120 2.06 -17.61 3.43
C ALA A 120 0.58 -17.79 3.12
N THR A 121 -0.27 -17.04 3.81
CA THR A 121 -1.73 -17.16 3.69
C THR A 121 -2.35 -16.13 2.76
N MET A 122 -1.62 -15.08 2.42
CA MET A 122 -2.11 -13.91 1.68
C MET A 122 -3.33 -13.28 2.33
N THR A 123 -3.26 -13.09 3.67
CA THR A 123 -4.30 -12.42 4.45
C THR A 123 -3.78 -11.14 5.10
N LYS A 124 -4.62 -10.11 5.16
CA LYS A 124 -4.31 -8.88 5.91
C LYS A 124 -4.28 -9.23 7.40
N VAL A 125 -3.17 -8.97 8.07
CA VAL A 125 -2.98 -9.20 9.52
C VAL A 125 -3.11 -7.92 10.33
N ALA A 126 -2.72 -6.78 9.75
CA ALA A 126 -2.89 -5.48 10.37
C ALA A 126 -3.01 -4.37 9.31
N ASP A 127 -3.50 -3.23 9.72
CA ASP A 127 -3.43 -1.98 8.97
C ASP A 127 -3.35 -0.77 9.89
N MET A 128 -2.78 0.32 9.35
CA MET A 128 -2.82 1.66 9.93
C MET A 128 -3.38 2.58 8.87
N SER A 129 -4.69 2.72 8.85
CA SER A 129 -5.45 3.42 7.83
C SER A 129 -6.44 4.45 8.41
N ALA A 130 -6.58 4.50 9.74
CA ALA A 130 -7.46 5.44 10.42
C ALA A 130 -6.73 6.72 10.82
N VAL A 131 -7.48 7.81 10.95
CA VAL A 131 -6.99 9.00 11.64
C VAL A 131 -6.64 8.63 13.06
N SER A 132 -5.40 8.81 13.42
CA SER A 132 -4.91 8.44 14.71
C SER A 132 -3.90 9.46 15.22
N ASN A 133 -3.55 9.33 16.48
CA ASN A 133 -2.58 10.20 17.11
C ASN A 133 -1.14 9.83 16.76
N GLU A 134 -0.20 10.61 17.25
CA GLU A 134 1.25 10.44 17.06
C GLU A 134 1.77 9.01 17.32
N LYS A 135 1.07 8.21 18.16
CA LYS A 135 1.50 6.86 18.54
C LYS A 135 1.36 5.82 17.42
N THR A 136 0.57 6.10 16.43
CA THR A 136 0.30 5.15 15.33
C THR A 136 1.04 5.50 14.04
N GLY A 137 1.79 6.60 14.05
CA GLY A 137 2.54 7.05 12.88
C GLY A 137 1.65 7.66 11.79
N TYR A 138 0.50 8.21 12.15
CA TYR A 138 -0.36 8.97 11.24
C TYR A 138 0.34 10.24 10.76
N VAL A 139 0.34 10.46 9.45
CA VAL A 139 0.85 11.67 8.81
C VAL A 139 -0.20 12.23 7.87
N SER A 140 -0.74 13.40 8.24
CA SER A 140 -1.70 14.13 7.42
C SER A 140 -1.05 14.66 6.15
N HIS A 141 -1.77 14.60 5.02
CA HIS A 141 -1.29 15.03 3.70
C HIS A 141 0.06 14.41 3.31
N SER A 142 0.26 13.16 3.68
CA SER A 142 1.44 12.39 3.30
C SER A 142 1.44 12.09 1.80
N TRP A 143 2.58 12.24 1.13
CA TRP A 143 2.66 12.09 -0.32
C TRP A 143 3.91 11.38 -0.85
N ASN A 144 4.97 11.25 -0.09
CA ASN A 144 6.10 10.39 -0.42
C ASN A 144 6.34 9.42 0.72
N GLN A 145 6.22 8.13 0.45
CA GLN A 145 6.31 7.07 1.42
C GLN A 145 7.50 6.18 1.12
N PHE A 146 8.28 5.88 2.16
CA PHE A 146 9.35 4.90 2.12
C PHE A 146 9.23 3.97 3.31
N ILE A 147 9.59 2.71 3.12
CA ILE A 147 9.60 1.71 4.16
C ILE A 147 10.90 0.90 4.10
N GLN A 148 11.47 0.61 5.24
CA GLN A 148 12.67 -0.20 5.37
C GLN A 148 12.67 -0.94 6.71
N ALA A 149 13.41 -2.03 6.81
CA ALA A 149 13.60 -2.78 8.05
C ALA A 149 15.07 -2.93 8.38
N ASP A 150 15.34 -3.08 9.67
CA ASP A 150 16.53 -3.75 10.20
C ASP A 150 16.09 -4.98 11.03
N ASP A 151 17.02 -5.58 11.75
CA ASP A 151 16.78 -6.79 12.55
C ASP A 151 15.78 -6.59 13.71
N ASN A 152 15.42 -5.36 14.05
CA ASN A 152 14.61 -5.03 15.23
C ASN A 152 13.35 -4.23 14.91
N TYR A 153 13.32 -3.47 13.83
CA TYR A 153 12.28 -2.49 13.58
C TYR A 153 11.91 -2.35 12.10
N ILE A 154 10.66 -1.98 11.87
CA ILE A 154 10.18 -1.46 10.60
C ILE A 154 10.17 0.07 10.68
N TYR A 155 10.87 0.72 9.77
CA TYR A 155 10.96 2.16 9.66
C TYR A 155 10.07 2.66 8.53
N ARG A 156 9.27 3.68 8.80
CA ARG A 156 8.43 4.36 7.81
C ARG A 156 8.83 5.81 7.76
N LEU A 157 9.06 6.30 6.56
CA LEU A 157 9.36 7.70 6.29
C LEU A 157 8.24 8.29 5.43
N ASP A 158 7.65 9.35 5.92
CA ASP A 158 6.60 10.11 5.26
C ASP A 158 7.01 11.56 5.06
N GLN A 159 6.66 12.13 3.92
CA GLN A 159 6.70 13.56 3.72
C GLN A 159 5.28 14.10 3.81
N GLY A 160 4.98 14.82 4.89
CA GLY A 160 3.71 15.51 5.09
C GLY A 160 3.79 16.96 4.62
N ASP A 161 2.75 17.47 3.97
CA ASP A 161 2.68 18.86 3.54
C ASP A 161 1.67 19.72 4.30
N SER A 162 1.08 19.17 5.37
CA SER A 162 0.30 19.98 6.31
C SER A 162 1.20 20.93 7.11
N SER A 163 0.61 21.84 7.86
CA SER A 163 1.37 22.82 8.65
C SER A 163 1.67 22.29 10.07
N PRO A 164 2.94 22.21 10.48
CA PRO A 164 4.15 22.48 9.72
C PRO A 164 4.48 21.36 8.71
N ARG A 165 5.04 21.70 7.56
CA ARG A 165 5.59 20.70 6.62
C ARG A 165 6.77 19.99 7.26
N ALA A 166 6.77 18.68 7.17
CA ALA A 166 7.79 17.88 7.83
C ALA A 166 8.09 16.57 7.09
N VAL A 167 9.24 16.02 7.37
CA VAL A 167 9.57 14.62 7.14
C VAL A 167 9.41 13.91 8.45
N THR A 168 8.56 12.90 8.50
CA THR A 168 8.24 12.13 9.69
C THR A 168 8.86 10.74 9.57
N LEU A 169 9.62 10.33 10.58
CA LEU A 169 10.15 8.99 10.73
C LEU A 169 9.40 8.30 11.88
N SER A 170 8.78 7.18 11.57
CA SER A 170 8.09 6.32 12.54
C SER A 170 8.70 4.92 12.56
N LYS A 171 8.65 4.26 13.71
CA LYS A 171 9.08 2.88 13.86
C LYS A 171 8.09 2.10 14.75
#